data_232f8c8ba39a26538aaf8020bff5990b
#
_entry.id   232f8c8ba39a26538aaf8020bff5990b
#
_cell.length_a   1.000
_cell.length_b   1.000
_cell.length_c   1.000
_cell.angle_alpha   90.00
_cell.angle_beta   90.00
_cell.angle_gamma   90.00
#
_symmetry.space_group_name_H-M   'P 1'
#
loop_
_entity.id
_entity.type
_entity.pdbx_description
1 polymer ?
#
loop_
_entity_poly.entity_id
_entity_poly.type
_entity_poly.pdbx_seq_one_letter_code
_entity_poly.pdbx_strand_id
1 'polypeptide(L)'
;GFPNAVGVGGAFLGTQMFYKISKKYSRLAALSLTFFVGALGSIVLFYSLIIDSFTLLMFGALVLGFGQSATLQSRYAASFVASKKFKATALSLAVWFSVFGSVFGPRLVSLYSDYFDELFNSELIVGYIVAMVGMLFASASVLTFTSSNSPLRQPAETEEAIEKITETKKDGNILTLLLVLNHFTMVVIMSATPLHVQDIG
;
A
#
# COMPACT_ATOMS: atom_id res chain seq x y z
N GLY A 1 -0.87 16.48 -7.95
CA GLY A 1 0.51 16.30 -8.12
C GLY A 1 1.36 16.10 -6.87
N PHE A 2 1.66 17.19 -6.14
CA PHE A 2 2.70 17.16 -5.09
C PHE A 2 2.42 16.21 -3.91
N PRO A 3 1.21 16.10 -3.34
CA PRO A 3 0.91 15.14 -2.27
C PRO A 3 1.14 13.68 -2.69
N ASN A 4 0.83 13.32 -3.93
CA ASN A 4 1.07 11.98 -4.46
C ASN A 4 2.57 11.65 -4.52
N ALA A 5 3.41 12.61 -4.93
CA ALA A 5 4.87 12.42 -4.96
C ALA A 5 5.43 12.17 -3.55
N VAL A 6 4.94 12.91 -2.55
CA VAL A 6 5.30 12.70 -1.14
C VAL A 6 4.84 11.32 -0.66
N GLY A 7 3.63 10.88 -1.04
CA GLY A 7 3.13 9.54 -0.74
C GLY A 7 4.00 8.42 -1.33
N VAL A 8 4.48 8.58 -2.57
CA VAL A 8 5.43 7.63 -3.19
C VAL A 8 6.75 7.58 -2.40
N GLY A 9 7.25 8.74 -1.94
CA GLY A 9 8.41 8.80 -1.04
C GLY A 9 8.15 8.04 0.27
N GLY A 10 6.96 8.19 0.84
CA GLY A 10 6.51 7.44 2.01
C GLY A 10 6.49 5.94 1.76
N ALA A 11 5.98 5.48 0.61
CA ALA A 11 5.95 4.06 0.24
C ALA A 11 7.36 3.47 0.09
N PHE A 12 8.30 4.24 -0.45
CA PHE A 12 9.71 3.84 -0.52
C PHE A 12 10.30 3.63 0.87
N LEU A 13 10.14 4.60 1.78
CA LEU A 13 10.59 4.48 3.17
C LEU A 13 9.90 3.32 3.89
N GLY A 14 8.59 3.14 3.66
CA GLY A 14 7.81 2.04 4.19
C GLY A 14 8.33 0.67 3.77
N THR A 15 8.73 0.52 2.52
CA THR A 15 9.32 -0.73 2.01
C THR A 15 10.64 -1.06 2.70
N GLN A 16 11.51 -0.06 2.93
CA GLN A 16 12.78 -0.24 3.63
C GLN A 16 12.57 -0.65 5.10
N MET A 17 11.63 0.01 5.79
CA MET A 17 11.28 -0.34 7.17
C MET A 17 10.61 -1.71 7.24
N PHE A 18 9.70 -2.03 6.32
CA PHE A 18 9.07 -3.33 6.22
C PHE A 18 10.12 -4.44 6.14
N TYR A 19 11.12 -4.30 5.27
CA TYR A 19 12.21 -5.28 5.15
C TYR A 19 12.97 -5.46 6.47
N LYS A 20 13.37 -4.36 7.13
CA LYS A 20 14.07 -4.42 8.42
C LYS A 20 13.24 -5.10 9.52
N ILE A 21 11.95 -4.77 9.61
CA ILE A 21 11.05 -5.35 10.62
C ILE A 21 10.79 -6.82 10.31
N SER A 22 10.57 -7.19 9.04
CA SER A 22 10.31 -8.57 8.66
C SER A 22 11.54 -9.47 8.89
N LYS A 23 12.75 -8.94 8.73
CA LYS A 23 13.99 -9.66 9.02
C LYS A 23 14.20 -9.86 10.53
N LYS A 24 13.89 -8.84 11.35
CA LYS A 24 14.14 -8.87 12.80
C LYS A 24 13.07 -9.64 13.59
N TYR A 25 11.81 -9.51 13.21
CA TYR A 25 10.69 -10.07 13.96
C TYR A 25 9.93 -11.12 13.16
N SER A 26 9.10 -10.69 12.22
CA SER A 26 8.35 -11.57 11.32
C SER A 26 7.69 -10.76 10.19
N ARG A 27 7.37 -11.43 9.09
CA ARG A 27 6.62 -10.80 7.99
C ARG A 27 5.21 -10.38 8.41
N LEU A 28 4.60 -11.16 9.31
CA LEU A 28 3.28 -10.85 9.86
C LEU A 28 3.33 -9.55 10.67
N ALA A 29 4.31 -9.41 11.57
CA ALA A 29 4.47 -8.19 12.35
C ALA A 29 4.76 -6.96 11.47
N ALA A 30 5.59 -7.14 10.42
CA ALA A 30 5.87 -6.08 9.47
C ALA A 30 4.61 -5.64 8.72
N LEU A 31 3.80 -6.59 8.21
CA LEU A 31 2.54 -6.29 7.52
C LEU A 31 1.56 -5.55 8.42
N SER A 32 1.28 -6.11 9.60
CA SER A 32 0.33 -5.53 10.55
C SER A 32 0.74 -4.13 10.99
N LEU A 33 2.00 -3.95 11.39
CA LEU A 33 2.52 -2.65 11.83
C LEU A 33 2.47 -1.62 10.70
N THR A 34 2.83 -2.01 9.48
CA THR A 34 2.85 -1.08 8.36
C THR A 34 1.43 -0.67 7.95
N PHE A 35 0.44 -1.57 7.97
CA PHE A 35 -0.97 -1.21 7.78
C PHE A 35 -1.47 -0.30 8.89
N PHE A 36 -1.11 -0.56 10.15
CA PHE A 36 -1.49 0.28 11.29
C PHE A 36 -0.93 1.70 11.15
N VAL A 37 0.33 1.85 10.78
CA VAL A 37 0.95 3.16 10.52
C VAL A 37 0.23 3.88 9.37
N GLY A 38 -0.16 3.17 8.31
CA GLY A 38 -0.95 3.75 7.23
C GLY A 38 -2.32 4.25 7.69
N ALA A 39 -2.98 3.54 8.59
CA ALA A 39 -4.23 4.00 9.20
C ALA A 39 -4.03 5.30 10.00
N LEU A 40 -2.94 5.42 10.76
CA LEU A 40 -2.59 6.68 11.43
C LEU A 40 -2.35 7.81 10.43
N GLY A 41 -1.71 7.52 9.28
CA GLY A 41 -1.55 8.48 8.19
C GLY A 41 -2.89 8.99 7.65
N SER A 42 -3.88 8.11 7.50
CA SER A 42 -5.24 8.51 7.10
C SER A 42 -5.92 9.42 8.12
N ILE A 43 -5.71 9.19 9.43
CA ILE A 43 -6.20 10.07 10.50
C ILE A 43 -5.55 11.47 10.40
N VAL A 44 -4.24 11.53 10.17
CA VAL A 44 -3.54 12.80 9.99
C VAL A 44 -4.07 13.57 8.77
N LEU A 45 -4.33 12.87 7.67
CA LEU A 45 -4.93 13.47 6.46
C LEU A 45 -6.35 13.99 6.71
N PHE A 46 -7.16 13.23 7.45
CA PHE A 46 -8.49 13.68 7.87
C PHE A 46 -8.41 15.00 8.65
N TYR A 47 -7.56 15.07 9.67
CA TYR A 47 -7.37 16.29 10.46
C TYR A 47 -6.78 17.45 9.64
N SER A 48 -5.91 17.15 8.66
CA SER A 48 -5.31 18.20 7.81
C SER A 48 -6.35 18.96 6.99
N LEU A 49 -7.43 18.28 6.57
CA LEU A 49 -8.52 18.92 5.85
C LEU A 49 -9.41 19.77 6.78
N ILE A 50 -9.62 19.32 8.03
CA ILE A 50 -10.41 20.10 9.01
C ILE A 50 -9.70 21.39 9.41
N ILE A 51 -8.36 21.36 9.55
CA ILE A 51 -7.55 22.51 10.00
C ILE A 51 -7.07 23.35 8.79
N ASP A 52 -7.31 22.87 7.58
CA ASP A 52 -6.83 23.46 6.31
C ASP A 52 -5.31 23.69 6.29
N SER A 53 -4.56 22.69 6.80
CA SER A 53 -3.11 22.76 6.92
C SER A 53 -2.39 21.94 5.84
N PHE A 54 -1.77 22.65 4.89
CA PHE A 54 -0.97 22.02 3.82
C PHE A 54 0.21 21.21 4.35
N THR A 55 0.88 21.70 5.41
CA THR A 55 2.02 20.99 6.01
C THR A 55 1.60 19.66 6.63
N LEU A 56 0.45 19.65 7.32
CA LEU A 56 -0.11 18.44 7.92
C LEU A 56 -0.57 17.46 6.85
N LEU A 57 -1.10 17.96 5.73
CA LEU A 57 -1.48 17.16 4.57
C LEU A 57 -0.26 16.47 3.95
N MET A 58 0.87 17.16 3.80
CA MET A 58 2.11 16.57 3.30
C MET A 58 2.63 15.48 4.23
N PHE A 59 2.64 15.73 5.53
CA PHE A 59 3.06 14.75 6.52
C PHE A 59 2.14 13.53 6.54
N GLY A 60 0.82 13.73 6.51
CA GLY A 60 -0.17 12.66 6.42
C GLY A 60 -0.02 11.82 5.15
N ALA A 61 0.23 12.47 4.00
CA ALA A 61 0.48 11.78 2.73
C ALA A 61 1.74 10.90 2.79
N LEU A 62 2.80 11.35 3.44
CA LEU A 62 4.02 10.57 3.65
C LEU A 62 3.74 9.33 4.52
N VAL A 63 3.03 9.50 5.63
CA VAL A 63 2.70 8.41 6.56
C VAL A 63 1.70 7.43 5.93
N LEU A 64 0.70 7.92 5.19
CA LEU A 64 -0.21 7.05 4.43
C LEU A 64 0.55 6.26 3.36
N GLY A 65 1.45 6.91 2.62
CA GLY A 65 2.31 6.28 1.64
C GLY A 65 3.16 5.16 2.26
N PHE A 66 3.68 5.39 3.46
CA PHE A 66 4.38 4.35 4.22
C PHE A 66 3.48 3.10 4.41
N GLY A 67 2.21 3.27 4.78
CA GLY A 67 1.24 2.18 4.89
C GLY A 67 0.94 1.48 3.56
N GLN A 68 0.98 2.19 2.43
CA GLN A 68 0.76 1.60 1.10
C GLN A 68 1.82 0.55 0.74
N SER A 69 3.02 0.61 1.32
CA SER A 69 4.03 -0.43 1.11
C SER A 69 3.56 -1.81 1.57
N ALA A 70 2.74 -1.89 2.63
CA ALA A 70 2.15 -3.16 3.08
C ALA A 70 1.20 -3.75 2.03
N THR A 71 0.43 -2.91 1.32
CA THR A 71 -0.46 -3.37 0.25
C THR A 71 0.32 -4.03 -0.90
N LEU A 72 1.48 -3.48 -1.25
CA LEU A 72 2.37 -4.09 -2.24
C LEU A 72 2.95 -5.42 -1.73
N GLN A 73 3.40 -5.45 -0.49
CA GLN A 73 4.01 -6.63 0.13
C GLN A 73 2.98 -7.74 0.43
N SER A 74 1.71 -7.41 0.66
CA SER A 74 0.64 -8.38 0.92
C SER A 74 0.43 -9.36 -0.24
N ARG A 75 0.63 -8.92 -1.48
CA ARG A 75 0.56 -9.77 -2.67
C ARG A 75 1.63 -10.86 -2.63
N TYR A 76 2.86 -10.50 -2.27
CA TYR A 76 3.95 -11.47 -2.11
C TYR A 76 3.73 -12.38 -0.90
N ALA A 77 3.21 -11.83 0.20
CA ALA A 77 2.85 -12.63 1.37
C ALA A 77 1.81 -13.71 1.05
N ALA A 78 0.81 -13.41 0.22
CA ALA A 78 -0.17 -14.38 -0.24
C ALA A 78 0.48 -15.54 -1.01
N SER A 79 1.42 -15.23 -1.92
CA SER A 79 2.15 -16.27 -2.66
C SER A 79 3.09 -17.08 -1.80
N PHE A 80 3.61 -16.50 -0.72
CA PHE A 80 4.52 -17.16 0.20
C PHE A 80 3.82 -18.19 1.09
N VAL A 81 2.59 -17.91 1.50
CA VAL A 81 1.77 -18.83 2.30
C VAL A 81 1.19 -19.97 1.46
N ALA A 82 0.96 -19.72 0.17
CA ALA A 82 0.38 -20.70 -0.73
C ALA A 82 1.34 -21.88 -0.97
N SER A 83 0.79 -23.10 -1.10
CA SER A 83 1.57 -24.26 -1.50
C SER A 83 2.19 -24.05 -2.88
N LYS A 84 3.31 -24.73 -3.17
CA LYS A 84 4.07 -24.56 -4.43
C LYS A 84 3.18 -24.63 -5.69
N LYS A 85 2.15 -25.47 -5.69
CA LYS A 85 1.21 -25.67 -6.81
C LYS A 85 0.27 -24.45 -7.00
N PHE A 86 -0.05 -23.72 -5.95
CA PHE A 86 -1.03 -22.64 -5.94
C PHE A 86 -0.44 -21.23 -5.80
N LYS A 87 0.88 -21.06 -5.83
CA LYS A 87 1.53 -19.75 -5.69
C LYS A 87 1.06 -18.73 -6.73
N ALA A 88 1.02 -19.14 -8.00
CA ALA A 88 0.58 -18.28 -9.10
C ALA A 88 -0.91 -17.88 -8.93
N THR A 89 -1.75 -18.84 -8.54
CA THR A 89 -3.18 -18.59 -8.29
C THR A 89 -3.39 -17.63 -7.13
N ALA A 90 -2.65 -17.78 -6.04
CA ALA A 90 -2.74 -16.88 -4.89
C ALA A 90 -2.33 -15.45 -5.24
N LEU A 91 -1.27 -15.30 -6.03
CA LEU A 91 -0.83 -13.99 -6.53
C LEU A 91 -1.89 -13.36 -7.44
N SER A 92 -2.43 -14.14 -8.38
CA SER A 92 -3.48 -13.70 -9.30
C SER A 92 -4.74 -13.26 -8.56
N LEU A 93 -5.18 -14.02 -7.54
CA LEU A 93 -6.32 -13.65 -6.70
C LEU A 93 -6.06 -12.35 -5.95
N ALA A 94 -4.87 -12.15 -5.38
CA ALA A 94 -4.52 -10.91 -4.69
C ALA A 94 -4.58 -9.69 -5.64
N VAL A 95 -4.15 -9.86 -6.90
CA VAL A 95 -4.27 -8.81 -7.93
C VAL A 95 -5.73 -8.59 -8.30
N TRP A 96 -6.52 -9.65 -8.49
CA TRP A 96 -7.95 -9.57 -8.81
C TRP A 96 -8.73 -8.79 -7.73
N PHE A 97 -8.51 -9.10 -6.46
CA PHE A 97 -9.13 -8.35 -5.37
C PHE A 97 -8.71 -6.86 -5.34
N SER A 98 -7.51 -6.54 -5.79
CA SER A 98 -7.10 -5.13 -5.96
C SER A 98 -7.92 -4.40 -7.03
N VAL A 99 -8.29 -5.09 -8.11
CA VAL A 99 -9.17 -4.53 -9.16
C VAL A 99 -10.56 -4.25 -8.60
N PHE A 100 -11.14 -5.17 -7.80
CA PHE A 100 -12.40 -4.87 -7.11
C PHE A 100 -12.29 -3.64 -6.23
N GLY A 101 -11.22 -3.51 -5.44
CA GLY A 101 -10.98 -2.33 -4.61
C GLY A 101 -10.92 -1.03 -5.42
N SER A 102 -10.27 -1.03 -6.59
CA SER A 102 -10.19 0.16 -7.45
C SER A 102 -11.51 0.55 -8.12
N VAL A 103 -12.43 -0.40 -8.34
CA VAL A 103 -13.77 -0.13 -8.88
C VAL A 103 -14.75 0.29 -7.79
N PHE A 104 -14.77 -0.43 -6.68
CA PHE A 104 -15.71 -0.18 -5.59
C PHE A 104 -15.31 0.98 -4.69
N GLY A 105 -14.01 1.26 -4.54
CA GLY A 105 -13.49 2.35 -3.72
C GLY A 105 -14.07 3.72 -4.10
N PRO A 106 -13.91 4.18 -5.35
CA PRO A 106 -14.48 5.45 -5.81
C PRO A 106 -16.00 5.49 -5.68
N ARG A 107 -16.68 4.35 -5.90
CA ARG A 107 -18.13 4.26 -5.77
C ARG A 107 -18.60 4.43 -4.33
N LEU A 108 -17.89 3.84 -3.36
CA LEU A 108 -18.17 4.05 -1.95
C LEU A 108 -17.94 5.53 -1.56
N VAL A 109 -16.88 6.13 -2.04
CA VAL A 109 -16.62 7.56 -1.81
C VAL A 109 -17.77 8.39 -2.37
N SER A 110 -18.19 8.19 -3.62
CA SER A 110 -19.27 8.97 -4.24
C SER A 110 -20.65 8.77 -3.60
N LEU A 111 -20.92 7.61 -2.99
CA LEU A 111 -22.18 7.37 -2.29
C LEU A 111 -22.33 8.17 -0.99
N TYR A 112 -21.22 8.50 -0.37
CA TYR A 112 -21.19 9.17 0.93
C TYR A 112 -20.61 10.59 0.86
N SER A 113 -20.10 11.03 -0.30
CA SER A 113 -19.47 12.35 -0.46
C SER A 113 -20.41 13.48 -0.05
N ASP A 114 -21.65 13.47 -0.55
CA ASP A 114 -22.63 14.54 -0.30
C ASP A 114 -22.92 14.68 1.21
N TYR A 115 -23.09 13.57 1.91
CA TYR A 115 -23.36 13.55 3.34
C TYR A 115 -22.20 14.12 4.16
N PHE A 116 -20.96 13.76 3.79
CA PHE A 116 -19.78 14.23 4.51
C PHE A 116 -19.35 15.64 4.08
N ASP A 117 -19.67 16.06 2.85
CA ASP A 117 -19.47 17.43 2.41
C ASP A 117 -20.36 18.40 3.20
N GLU A 118 -21.63 18.04 3.39
CA GLU A 118 -22.55 18.82 4.26
C GLU A 118 -22.04 18.92 5.71
N LEU A 119 -21.38 17.89 6.23
CA LEU A 119 -20.92 17.84 7.62
C LEU A 119 -19.54 18.51 7.83
N PHE A 120 -18.62 18.38 6.88
CA PHE A 120 -17.21 18.77 7.04
C PHE A 120 -16.71 19.71 5.95
N ASN A 121 -17.55 20.11 5.00
CA ASN A 121 -17.22 20.97 3.86
C ASN A 121 -16.03 20.44 3.02
N SER A 122 -15.93 19.11 2.86
CA SER A 122 -14.90 18.46 2.04
C SER A 122 -15.27 17.04 1.62
N GLU A 123 -15.46 16.82 0.33
CA GLU A 123 -15.74 15.51 -0.28
C GLU A 123 -14.59 14.50 -0.07
N LEU A 124 -13.35 14.99 0.07
CA LEU A 124 -12.15 14.16 0.19
C LEU A 124 -12.08 13.40 1.53
N ILE A 125 -12.78 13.85 2.55
CA ILE A 125 -12.78 13.27 3.89
C ILE A 125 -13.24 11.81 3.87
N VAL A 126 -14.25 11.49 3.06
CA VAL A 126 -14.76 10.10 2.91
C VAL A 126 -13.64 9.15 2.48
N GLY A 127 -12.82 9.56 1.51
CA GLY A 127 -11.71 8.75 1.02
C GLY A 127 -10.73 8.38 2.13
N TYR A 128 -10.42 9.32 3.02
CA TYR A 128 -9.50 9.05 4.14
C TYR A 128 -10.13 8.20 5.24
N ILE A 129 -11.42 8.34 5.49
CA ILE A 129 -12.15 7.46 6.43
C ILE A 129 -12.17 6.01 5.89
N VAL A 130 -12.50 5.82 4.61
CA VAL A 130 -12.51 4.50 3.97
C VAL A 130 -11.10 3.88 3.99
N ALA A 131 -10.07 4.67 3.71
CA ALA A 131 -8.68 4.20 3.79
C ALA A 131 -8.29 3.80 5.22
N MET A 132 -8.65 4.60 6.22
CA MET A 132 -8.40 4.30 7.63
C MET A 132 -9.04 2.97 8.05
N VAL A 133 -10.34 2.82 7.80
CA VAL A 133 -11.10 1.61 8.15
C VAL A 133 -10.54 0.40 7.41
N GLY A 134 -10.26 0.53 6.12
CA GLY A 134 -9.68 -0.55 5.31
C GLY A 134 -8.32 -1.01 5.82
N MET A 135 -7.43 -0.08 6.19
CA MET A 135 -6.10 -0.40 6.71
C MET A 135 -6.15 -1.01 8.12
N LEU A 136 -7.04 -0.51 9.00
CA LEU A 136 -7.24 -1.11 10.32
C LEU A 136 -7.79 -2.52 10.20
N PHE A 137 -8.78 -2.73 9.31
CA PHE A 137 -9.33 -4.05 9.03
C PHE A 137 -8.27 -5.00 8.46
N ALA A 138 -7.42 -4.53 7.53
CA ALA A 138 -6.31 -5.33 7.00
C ALA A 138 -5.31 -5.69 8.09
N SER A 139 -4.90 -4.75 8.94
CA SER A 139 -4.01 -4.99 10.07
C SER A 139 -4.58 -6.03 11.03
N ALA A 140 -5.84 -5.89 11.44
CA ALA A 140 -6.52 -6.83 12.32
C ALA A 140 -6.68 -8.22 11.67
N SER A 141 -7.04 -8.27 10.39
CA SER A 141 -7.20 -9.52 9.64
C SER A 141 -5.90 -10.30 9.55
N VAL A 142 -4.78 -9.64 9.28
CA VAL A 142 -3.46 -10.28 9.24
C VAL A 142 -3.12 -10.94 10.58
N LEU A 143 -3.45 -10.31 11.70
CA LEU A 143 -3.17 -10.84 13.04
C LEU A 143 -4.12 -11.99 13.42
N THR A 144 -5.41 -11.87 13.12
CA THR A 144 -6.45 -12.80 13.59
C THR A 144 -6.53 -14.07 12.74
N PHE A 145 -6.45 -13.94 11.41
CA PHE A 145 -6.61 -15.07 10.50
C PHE A 145 -5.31 -15.82 10.18
N THR A 146 -4.16 -15.30 10.62
CA THR A 146 -2.90 -16.00 10.40
C THR A 146 -2.70 -17.10 11.42
N SER A 147 -2.67 -18.34 10.95
CA SER A 147 -2.41 -19.53 11.77
C SER A 147 -1.10 -19.41 12.55
N SER A 148 -1.06 -20.02 13.76
CA SER A 148 0.17 -20.09 14.58
C SER A 148 1.35 -20.72 13.85
N ASN A 149 1.11 -21.67 12.96
CA ASN A 149 2.12 -22.37 12.17
C ASN A 149 2.41 -21.69 10.80
N SER A 150 1.87 -20.49 10.57
CA SER A 150 2.08 -19.80 9.30
C SER A 150 3.55 -19.40 9.09
N PRO A 151 4.11 -19.60 7.90
CA PRO A 151 5.45 -19.12 7.54
C PRO A 151 5.61 -17.60 7.72
N LEU A 152 4.51 -16.83 7.71
CA LEU A 152 4.53 -15.38 7.96
C LEU A 152 4.99 -15.00 9.38
N ARG A 153 4.93 -15.94 10.34
CA ARG A 153 5.39 -15.71 11.72
C ARG A 153 6.90 -15.87 11.87
N GLN A 154 7.58 -16.42 10.86
CA GLN A 154 9.02 -16.58 10.88
C GLN A 154 9.72 -15.32 10.36
N PRO A 155 10.92 -15.00 10.90
CA PRO A 155 11.77 -13.95 10.33
C PRO A 155 12.14 -14.27 8.88
N ALA A 156 12.40 -13.23 8.09
CA ALA A 156 12.71 -13.36 6.67
C ALA A 156 14.16 -13.84 6.37
N GLU A 157 14.85 -14.41 7.34
CA GLU A 157 16.25 -14.85 7.21
C GLU A 157 16.49 -15.94 6.15
N THR A 158 15.42 -16.65 5.76
CA THR A 158 15.52 -17.74 4.76
C THR A 158 15.71 -17.25 3.32
N GLU A 159 15.58 -15.95 3.05
CA GLU A 159 15.80 -15.40 1.71
C GLU A 159 17.29 -15.27 1.34
N GLU A 160 18.19 -15.17 2.31
CA GLU A 160 19.64 -15.19 2.02
C GLU A 160 20.09 -16.50 1.34
N ALA A 161 19.37 -17.61 1.55
CA ALA A 161 19.61 -18.87 0.86
C ALA A 161 19.13 -18.84 -0.61
N ILE A 162 18.09 -18.05 -0.92
CA ILE A 162 17.55 -17.89 -2.28
C ILE A 162 18.35 -16.79 -3.02
N GLU A 163 18.79 -15.76 -2.35
CA GLU A 163 19.63 -14.70 -2.91
C GLU A 163 21.01 -15.24 -3.35
N LYS A 164 21.56 -16.21 -2.65
CA LYS A 164 22.78 -16.94 -3.06
C LYS A 164 22.63 -17.73 -4.36
N ILE A 165 21.42 -18.10 -4.75
CA ILE A 165 21.15 -18.81 -6.00
C ILE A 165 20.96 -17.82 -7.18
N THR A 166 20.66 -16.55 -6.90
CA THR A 166 20.39 -15.53 -7.93
C THR A 166 21.55 -14.55 -8.11
N GLU A 167 22.74 -14.87 -7.61
CA GLU A 167 23.94 -14.06 -7.84
C GLU A 167 24.48 -14.18 -9.28
N THR A 168 23.71 -13.61 -10.21
CA THR A 168 24.34 -12.96 -11.36
C THR A 168 24.07 -11.45 -11.18
N LYS A 169 24.98 -10.75 -10.53
CA LYS A 169 24.94 -9.31 -10.22
C LYS A 169 24.52 -8.42 -11.40
N LYS A 170 24.75 -8.87 -12.62
CA LYS A 170 24.43 -8.17 -13.87
C LYS A 170 22.94 -8.21 -14.21
N ASP A 171 22.28 -9.34 -13.97
CA ASP A 171 20.86 -9.53 -14.26
C ASP A 171 19.97 -8.84 -13.22
N GLY A 172 20.42 -8.77 -11.97
CA GLY A 172 19.74 -8.05 -10.90
C GLY A 172 19.63 -6.54 -11.16
N ASN A 173 20.69 -5.93 -11.69
CA ASN A 173 20.68 -4.50 -12.02
C ASN A 173 19.74 -4.17 -13.17
N ILE A 174 19.70 -5.05 -14.21
CA ILE A 174 18.78 -4.90 -15.35
C ILE A 174 17.34 -5.06 -14.88
N LEU A 175 17.06 -6.07 -14.05
CA LEU A 175 15.72 -6.30 -13.50
C LEU A 175 15.26 -5.15 -12.63
N THR A 176 16.14 -4.61 -11.78
CA THR A 176 15.85 -3.43 -10.97
C THR A 176 15.55 -2.21 -11.84
N LEU A 177 16.35 -1.98 -12.89
CA LEU A 177 16.10 -0.87 -13.83
C LEU A 177 14.76 -1.02 -14.53
N LEU A 178 14.41 -2.22 -15.00
CA LEU A 178 13.12 -2.51 -15.64
C LEU A 178 11.95 -2.28 -14.67
N LEU A 179 12.07 -2.69 -13.41
CA LEU A 179 11.06 -2.47 -12.37
C LEU A 179 10.87 -0.98 -12.09
N VAL A 180 11.97 -0.22 -11.99
CA VAL A 180 11.90 1.24 -11.79
C VAL A 180 11.25 1.92 -12.99
N LEU A 181 11.63 1.57 -14.21
CA LEU A 181 11.04 2.13 -15.43
C LEU A 181 9.55 1.80 -15.55
N ASN A 182 9.15 0.56 -15.26
CA ASN A 182 7.75 0.15 -15.26
C ASN A 182 6.94 0.93 -14.22
N HIS A 183 7.47 1.09 -13.01
CA HIS A 183 6.80 1.85 -11.95
C HIS A 183 6.70 3.34 -12.30
N PHE A 184 7.77 3.92 -12.85
CA PHE A 184 7.77 5.30 -13.33
C PHE A 184 6.72 5.52 -14.42
N THR A 185 6.65 4.62 -15.41
CA THR A 185 5.63 4.69 -16.48
C THR A 185 4.22 4.63 -15.91
N MET A 186 3.96 3.75 -14.95
CA MET A 186 2.66 3.62 -14.29
C MET A 186 2.28 4.93 -13.54
N VAL A 187 3.21 5.53 -12.81
CA VAL A 187 2.98 6.79 -12.09
C VAL A 187 2.71 7.94 -13.06
N VAL A 188 3.46 8.04 -14.17
CA VAL A 188 3.26 9.06 -15.20
C VAL A 188 1.87 8.94 -15.81
N ILE A 189 1.45 7.74 -16.21
CA ILE A 189 0.12 7.50 -16.77
C ILE A 189 -0.98 7.87 -15.77
N MET A 190 -0.87 7.42 -14.52
CA MET A 190 -1.85 7.74 -13.47
C MET A 190 -1.93 9.24 -13.15
N SER A 191 -0.82 9.98 -13.28
CA SER A 191 -0.78 11.42 -13.04
C SER A 191 -1.26 12.24 -14.25
N ALA A 192 -1.08 11.73 -15.47
CA ALA A 192 -1.49 12.41 -16.71
C ALA A 192 -2.98 12.23 -17.01
N THR A 193 -3.56 11.07 -16.67
CA THR A 193 -4.95 10.74 -17.00
C THR A 193 -5.98 11.77 -16.47
N PRO A 194 -5.92 12.25 -15.19
CA PRO A 194 -6.85 13.25 -14.69
C PRO A 194 -6.73 14.60 -15.39
N LEU A 195 -5.52 15.00 -15.84
CA LEU A 195 -5.29 16.27 -16.54
C LEU A 195 -5.94 16.25 -17.92
N HIS A 196 -5.89 15.12 -18.62
CA HIS A 196 -6.47 14.98 -19.95
C HIS A 196 -8.02 14.95 -19.92
N VAL A 197 -8.60 14.46 -18.85
CA VAL A 197 -10.07 14.45 -18.67
C VAL A 197 -10.63 15.84 -18.39
N GLN A 198 -9.87 16.73 -17.74
CA GLN A 198 -10.28 18.13 -17.51
C GLN A 198 -10.24 18.99 -18.78
N ASP A 199 -9.39 18.66 -19.77
CA ASP A 199 -9.30 19.40 -21.04
C ASP A 199 -10.37 19.00 -22.06
N ILE A 200 -11.10 17.90 -21.87
CA ILE A 200 -12.13 17.38 -22.80
C ILE A 200 -13.56 17.71 -22.32
N GLY A 201 -13.75 18.17 -21.08
CA GLY A 201 -15.05 18.56 -20.50
C GLY A 201 -15.24 20.05 -20.47
#